data_401cf0f5d1ca2e0c290e6ca6c696fae9
#
_entry.id   401cf0f5d1ca2e0c290e6ca6c696fae9
#
_cell.length_a   1.000
_cell.length_b   1.000
_cell.length_c   1.000
_cell.angle_alpha   90.00
_cell.angle_beta   90.00
_cell.angle_gamma   90.00
#
_symmetry.space_group_name_H-M   'P 1'
#
loop_
_entity.id
_entity.type
_entity.pdbx_description
1 polymer ?
#
loop_
_entity_poly.entity_id
_entity_poly.type
_entity_poly.pdbx_seq_one_letter_code
_entity_poly.pdbx_strand_id
1 'polypeptide(L)'
;MRGIVLFLFHMNDHKCVLFIMKKCLKIAAYIASSVIGAGFTCGKEIVAFLGGDGLNVWNAVICFLSFFVCSFVFLLVGAITNAGNFGKVNNIIAPRLCGLFDILTVFNGIIVLSAMLAVVNGIGSSVCSLGIFCGAAFSCLIVLLARKGKSRVMSGSFFLMFFVVAIIIAVSVENFSSGQNIFDGKVKVFSSLSYVAMNTVLSAGVMVSEKSLRIKECAVVALISSLVFGGLIFMLGYAIRCAGCENTPIPIFALSARLGKFAYYASVLLVLLSVTATSLTISGEIAEFFSEYAEKTFSLTVIFLVAPMISLFGFERVVEIFYPMISVFGAIYFFVAVKFLAAFAFNALFYKRNDKIHYRRKKTKNDGGHHDEIELKNLSAEDDKITESCV
;
A
#
# COMPACT_ATOMS: atom_id res chain seq x y z
N MET A 1 -1.87 21.14 -11.23
CA MET A 1 -0.60 21.49 -10.59
C MET A 1 -0.58 22.88 -9.93
N ARG A 2 -0.96 23.98 -10.58
CA ARG A 2 -1.00 25.31 -9.93
C ARG A 2 -1.85 25.37 -8.66
N GLY A 3 -2.99 24.66 -8.57
CA GLY A 3 -3.85 24.62 -7.39
C GLY A 3 -3.24 23.93 -6.19
N ILE A 4 -2.40 22.89 -6.38
CA ILE A 4 -1.73 22.16 -5.29
C ILE A 4 -0.59 23.01 -4.71
N VAL A 5 0.15 23.70 -5.58
CA VAL A 5 1.24 24.60 -5.18
C VAL A 5 0.71 25.86 -4.49
N LEU A 6 -0.38 26.46 -4.99
CA LEU A 6 -1.03 27.61 -4.36
C LEU A 6 -1.63 27.31 -3.00
N PHE A 7 -2.13 26.07 -2.78
CA PHE A 7 -2.67 25.64 -1.50
C PHE A 7 -1.57 25.49 -0.43
N LEU A 8 -0.38 25.03 -0.79
CA LEU A 8 0.78 24.99 0.12
C LEU A 8 1.26 26.38 0.53
N PHE A 9 1.07 27.39 -0.32
CA PHE A 9 1.47 28.77 -0.04
C PHE A 9 0.44 29.62 0.73
N HIS A 10 -0.81 29.17 0.83
CA HIS A 10 -1.88 29.96 1.49
C HIS A 10 -2.17 29.54 2.94
N MET A 11 -1.46 28.54 3.45
CA MET A 11 -1.53 28.21 4.89
C MET A 11 -0.47 29.03 5.65
N ASN A 12 -0.92 30.07 6.30
CA ASN A 12 -0.12 31.04 7.07
C ASN A 12 0.53 30.46 8.36
N ASP A 13 0.51 29.11 8.53
CA ASP A 13 1.06 28.46 9.72
C ASP A 13 2.02 27.32 9.32
N HIS A 14 3.29 27.65 9.09
CA HIS A 14 4.37 26.72 8.72
C HIS A 14 4.42 25.47 9.62
N LYS A 15 4.01 25.59 10.89
CA LYS A 15 3.98 24.45 11.84
C LYS A 15 2.87 23.46 11.50
N CYS A 16 1.69 23.95 11.09
CA CYS A 16 0.56 23.10 10.72
C CYS A 16 0.84 22.33 9.42
N VAL A 17 1.38 22.99 8.40
CA VAL A 17 1.80 22.33 7.13
C VAL A 17 2.85 21.26 7.40
N LEU A 18 3.86 21.55 8.21
CA LEU A 18 4.91 20.58 8.55
C LEU A 18 4.36 19.38 9.32
N PHE A 19 3.39 19.60 10.21
CA PHE A 19 2.73 18.52 10.95
C PHE A 19 1.92 17.60 10.03
N ILE A 20 1.12 18.17 9.12
CA ILE A 20 0.35 17.43 8.12
C ILE A 20 1.29 16.64 7.19
N MET A 21 2.35 17.26 6.70
CA MET A 21 3.33 16.57 5.85
C MET A 21 4.00 15.41 6.56
N LYS A 22 4.41 15.57 7.84
CA LYS A 22 4.96 14.47 8.63
C LYS A 22 3.97 13.31 8.79
N LYS A 23 2.68 13.61 9.01
CA LYS A 23 1.62 12.60 9.09
C LYS A 23 1.49 11.86 7.75
N CYS A 24 1.34 12.58 6.65
CA CYS A 24 1.22 12.00 5.31
C CYS A 24 2.44 11.13 4.94
N LEU A 25 3.65 11.60 5.25
CA LEU A 25 4.88 10.84 4.99
C LEU A 25 4.95 9.54 5.81
N LYS A 26 4.53 9.56 7.09
CA LYS A 26 4.47 8.34 7.91
C LYS A 26 3.48 7.32 7.36
N ILE A 27 2.30 7.76 6.94
CA ILE A 27 1.27 6.88 6.37
C ILE A 27 1.75 6.34 5.02
N ALA A 28 2.32 7.17 4.15
CA ALA A 28 2.87 6.73 2.87
C ALA A 28 4.01 5.70 3.03
N ALA A 29 4.90 5.88 4.00
CA ALA A 29 5.93 4.91 4.31
C ALA A 29 5.37 3.61 4.90
N TYR A 30 4.29 3.69 5.67
CA TYR A 30 3.59 2.51 6.20
C TYR A 30 2.91 1.72 5.07
N ILE A 31 2.29 2.40 4.10
CA ILE A 31 1.79 1.79 2.87
C ILE A 31 2.95 1.17 2.07
N ALA A 32 4.04 1.92 1.87
CA ALA A 32 5.21 1.40 1.17
C ALA A 32 5.78 0.15 1.85
N SER A 33 5.81 0.09 3.20
CA SER A 33 6.30 -1.07 3.94
C SER A 33 5.43 -2.33 3.79
N SER A 34 4.14 -2.20 3.46
CA SER A 34 3.29 -3.35 3.16
C SER A 34 3.53 -3.93 1.77
N VAL A 35 4.00 -3.10 0.84
CA VAL A 35 4.21 -3.43 -0.57
C VAL A 35 5.67 -3.84 -0.85
N ILE A 36 6.62 -3.09 -0.29
CA ILE A 36 8.05 -3.30 -0.53
C ILE A 36 8.55 -4.41 0.41
N GLY A 37 8.11 -5.63 0.13
CA GLY A 37 8.53 -6.84 0.83
C GLY A 37 9.80 -7.48 0.23
N ALA A 38 10.10 -8.69 0.69
CA ALA A 38 11.28 -9.43 0.22
C ALA A 38 11.28 -9.67 -1.28
N GLY A 39 10.13 -10.03 -1.85
CA GLY A 39 10.02 -10.31 -3.28
C GLY A 39 10.31 -9.09 -4.15
N PHE A 40 9.81 -7.92 -3.70
CA PHE A 40 10.12 -6.65 -4.32
C PHE A 40 11.61 -6.31 -4.19
N THR A 41 12.15 -6.32 -2.97
CA THR A 41 13.55 -5.94 -2.70
C THR A 41 14.56 -6.90 -3.32
N CYS A 42 14.22 -8.19 -3.44
CA CYS A 42 15.00 -9.17 -4.20
C CYS A 42 14.98 -8.90 -5.72
N GLY A 43 14.01 -8.15 -6.21
CA GLY A 43 13.76 -7.94 -7.64
C GLY A 43 13.00 -9.10 -8.32
N LYS A 44 12.74 -10.19 -7.61
CA LYS A 44 12.12 -11.40 -8.19
C LYS A 44 10.68 -11.17 -8.62
N GLU A 45 9.88 -10.42 -7.82
CA GLU A 45 8.50 -10.07 -8.17
C GLU A 45 8.44 -9.19 -9.42
N ILE A 46 9.32 -8.18 -9.50
CA ILE A 46 9.39 -7.26 -10.64
C ILE A 46 9.67 -8.06 -11.92
N VAL A 47 10.64 -8.97 -11.86
CA VAL A 47 10.98 -9.85 -12.99
C VAL A 47 9.84 -10.84 -13.30
N ALA A 48 9.21 -11.43 -12.30
CA ALA A 48 8.13 -12.40 -12.49
C ALA A 48 6.92 -11.79 -13.23
N PHE A 49 6.54 -10.56 -12.92
CA PHE A 49 5.42 -9.89 -13.57
C PHE A 49 5.80 -9.19 -14.88
N LEU A 50 6.91 -8.46 -14.89
CA LEU A 50 7.28 -7.64 -16.04
C LEU A 50 8.20 -8.39 -17.01
N GLY A 51 8.99 -9.37 -16.52
CA GLY A 51 10.01 -10.07 -17.30
C GLY A 51 11.12 -9.13 -17.79
N GLY A 52 12.19 -9.68 -18.37
CA GLY A 52 13.33 -8.87 -18.81
C GLY A 52 12.97 -7.78 -19.81
N ASP A 53 12.18 -8.09 -20.82
CA ASP A 53 11.71 -7.14 -21.85
C ASP A 53 10.81 -6.03 -21.30
N GLY A 54 10.17 -6.24 -20.15
CA GLY A 54 9.27 -5.29 -19.51
C GLY A 54 9.94 -4.39 -18.48
N LEU A 55 11.23 -4.55 -18.22
CA LEU A 55 11.98 -3.70 -17.29
C LEU A 55 12.38 -2.36 -17.95
N ASN A 56 11.40 -1.52 -18.21
CA ASN A 56 11.54 -0.23 -18.88
C ASN A 56 10.71 0.87 -18.19
N VAL A 57 10.94 2.12 -18.58
CA VAL A 57 10.28 3.27 -17.98
C VAL A 57 8.76 3.27 -18.19
N TRP A 58 8.26 2.76 -19.32
CA TRP A 58 6.83 2.78 -19.63
C TRP A 58 6.01 1.92 -18.67
N ASN A 59 6.50 0.70 -18.38
CA ASN A 59 5.82 -0.18 -17.43
C ASN A 59 5.91 0.37 -16.00
N ALA A 60 7.01 1.02 -15.63
CA ALA A 60 7.12 1.70 -14.34
C ALA A 60 6.14 2.88 -14.22
N VAL A 61 5.94 3.66 -15.28
CA VAL A 61 4.93 4.75 -15.33
C VAL A 61 3.52 4.18 -15.22
N ILE A 62 3.21 3.07 -15.90
CA ILE A 62 1.90 2.39 -15.77
C ILE A 62 1.69 1.94 -14.33
N CYS A 63 2.70 1.32 -13.72
CA CYS A 63 2.63 0.90 -12.31
C CYS A 63 2.44 2.10 -11.38
N PHE A 64 3.16 3.20 -11.57
CA PHE A 64 3.02 4.43 -10.80
C PHE A 64 1.59 5.00 -10.87
N LEU A 65 1.08 5.21 -12.09
CA LEU A 65 -0.25 5.80 -12.31
C LEU A 65 -1.35 4.90 -11.77
N SER A 66 -1.27 3.60 -12.03
CA SER A 66 -2.28 2.64 -11.57
C SER A 66 -2.27 2.51 -10.05
N PHE A 67 -1.08 2.45 -9.42
CA PHE A 67 -0.98 2.39 -7.96
C PHE A 67 -1.45 3.68 -7.30
N PHE A 68 -1.22 4.85 -7.94
CA PHE A 68 -1.76 6.12 -7.49
C PHE A 68 -3.30 6.10 -7.44
N VAL A 69 -3.94 5.66 -8.51
CA VAL A 69 -5.41 5.57 -8.58
C VAL A 69 -5.94 4.58 -7.54
N CYS A 70 -5.35 3.40 -7.46
CA CYS A 70 -5.75 2.37 -6.48
C CYS A 70 -5.59 2.87 -5.04
N SER A 71 -4.43 3.42 -4.70
CA SER A 71 -4.15 3.94 -3.36
C SER A 71 -5.10 5.08 -2.98
N PHE A 72 -5.35 6.00 -3.91
CA PHE A 72 -6.29 7.09 -3.68
C PHE A 72 -7.71 6.58 -3.40
N VAL A 73 -8.19 5.60 -4.18
CA VAL A 73 -9.51 4.98 -3.99
C VAL A 73 -9.62 4.32 -2.60
N PHE A 74 -8.64 3.50 -2.19
CA PHE A 74 -8.70 2.81 -0.90
C PHE A 74 -8.54 3.75 0.29
N LEU A 75 -7.68 4.76 0.21
CA LEU A 75 -7.56 5.80 1.23
C LEU A 75 -8.85 6.61 1.36
N LEU A 76 -9.50 6.92 0.25
CA LEU A 76 -10.78 7.63 0.24
C LEU A 76 -11.89 6.77 0.86
N VAL A 77 -11.94 5.47 0.57
CA VAL A 77 -12.85 4.53 1.24
C VAL A 77 -12.60 4.53 2.75
N GLY A 78 -11.35 4.45 3.20
CA GLY A 78 -11.00 4.51 4.62
C GLY A 78 -11.45 5.81 5.30
N ALA A 79 -11.22 6.95 4.64
CA ALA A 79 -11.61 8.27 5.13
C ALA A 79 -13.14 8.44 5.24
N ILE A 80 -13.89 7.97 4.23
CA ILE A 80 -15.36 8.08 4.18
C ILE A 80 -16.02 7.11 5.16
N THR A 81 -15.56 5.85 5.23
CA THR A 81 -16.16 4.85 6.13
C THR A 81 -15.82 5.07 7.59
N ASN A 82 -14.68 5.71 7.86
CA ASN A 82 -14.16 5.97 9.20
C ASN A 82 -14.14 4.73 10.12
N ALA A 83 -14.00 3.54 9.53
CA ALA A 83 -14.20 2.27 10.23
C ALA A 83 -12.98 1.82 11.05
N GLY A 84 -11.76 2.15 10.63
CA GLY A 84 -10.52 1.93 11.37
C GLY A 84 -9.90 0.53 11.25
N ASN A 85 -10.63 -0.46 10.73
CA ASN A 85 -10.07 -1.76 10.34
C ASN A 85 -10.74 -2.28 9.07
N PHE A 86 -10.07 -3.19 8.36
CA PHE A 86 -10.56 -3.67 7.07
C PHE A 86 -11.84 -4.51 7.17
N GLY A 87 -12.08 -5.26 8.25
CA GLY A 87 -13.30 -6.05 8.44
C GLY A 87 -14.54 -5.16 8.54
N LYS A 88 -14.48 -4.07 9.28
CA LYS A 88 -15.57 -3.09 9.34
C LYS A 88 -15.81 -2.43 7.98
N VAL A 89 -14.73 -2.10 7.26
CA VAL A 89 -14.83 -1.55 5.90
C VAL A 89 -15.48 -2.55 4.97
N ASN A 90 -15.05 -3.82 4.97
CA ASN A 90 -15.64 -4.87 4.13
C ASN A 90 -17.15 -5.03 4.37
N ASN A 91 -17.59 -4.94 5.63
CA ASN A 91 -19.02 -4.98 5.97
C ASN A 91 -19.79 -3.78 5.40
N ILE A 92 -19.17 -2.60 5.29
CA ILE A 92 -19.80 -1.40 4.71
C ILE A 92 -19.83 -1.46 3.18
N ILE A 93 -18.70 -1.83 2.53
CA ILE A 93 -18.59 -1.77 1.07
C ILE A 93 -19.23 -2.98 0.37
N ALA A 94 -19.25 -4.14 1.02
CA ALA A 94 -19.77 -5.39 0.48
C ALA A 94 -20.51 -6.24 1.55
N PRO A 95 -21.63 -5.78 2.13
CA PRO A 95 -22.28 -6.43 3.25
C PRO A 95 -22.61 -7.91 3.03
N ARG A 96 -22.99 -8.28 1.79
CA ARG A 96 -23.34 -9.67 1.43
C ARG A 96 -22.13 -10.58 1.25
N LEU A 97 -20.95 -10.03 1.05
CA LEU A 97 -19.70 -10.74 0.74
C LEU A 97 -18.60 -10.43 1.77
N CYS A 98 -18.93 -9.73 2.87
CA CYS A 98 -17.93 -9.29 3.87
C CYS A 98 -17.10 -10.47 4.39
N GLY A 99 -17.72 -11.58 4.80
CA GLY A 99 -17.01 -12.75 5.30
C GLY A 99 -16.04 -13.36 4.27
N LEU A 100 -16.42 -13.37 2.98
CA LEU A 100 -15.52 -13.81 1.92
C LEU A 100 -14.30 -12.87 1.77
N PHE A 101 -14.56 -11.56 1.77
CA PHE A 101 -13.47 -10.56 1.68
C PHE A 101 -12.55 -10.61 2.90
N ASP A 102 -13.10 -10.82 4.09
CA ASP A 102 -12.32 -10.96 5.32
C ASP A 102 -11.40 -12.17 5.25
N ILE A 103 -11.95 -13.34 4.88
CA ILE A 103 -11.18 -14.58 4.72
C ILE A 103 -10.07 -14.39 3.66
N LEU A 104 -10.39 -13.81 2.51
CA LEU A 104 -9.42 -13.58 1.45
C LEU A 104 -8.32 -12.59 1.87
N THR A 105 -8.66 -11.55 2.63
CA THR A 105 -7.68 -10.57 3.13
C THR A 105 -6.73 -11.21 4.14
N VAL A 106 -7.26 -12.00 5.08
CA VAL A 106 -6.43 -12.73 6.07
C VAL A 106 -5.57 -13.78 5.38
N PHE A 107 -6.14 -14.55 4.46
CA PHE A 107 -5.43 -15.57 3.69
C PHE A 107 -4.28 -14.97 2.88
N ASN A 108 -4.54 -13.84 2.20
CA ASN A 108 -3.50 -13.08 1.50
C ASN A 108 -2.37 -12.67 2.44
N GLY A 109 -2.69 -12.12 3.61
CA GLY A 109 -1.68 -11.76 4.61
C GLY A 109 -0.84 -12.96 5.07
N ILE A 110 -1.45 -14.12 5.31
CA ILE A 110 -0.74 -15.37 5.67
C ILE A 110 0.21 -15.80 4.55
N ILE A 111 -0.22 -15.75 3.28
CA ILE A 111 0.64 -16.10 2.14
C ILE A 111 1.86 -15.19 2.07
N VAL A 112 1.67 -13.87 2.22
CA VAL A 112 2.78 -12.93 2.18
C VAL A 112 3.73 -13.15 3.36
N LEU A 113 3.23 -13.36 4.56
CA LEU A 113 4.06 -13.72 5.71
C LEU A 113 4.85 -15.01 5.45
N SER A 114 4.23 -16.01 4.81
CA SER A 114 4.89 -17.26 4.43
C SER A 114 6.01 -17.02 3.42
N ALA A 115 5.80 -16.15 2.42
CA ALA A 115 6.84 -15.74 1.48
C ALA A 115 8.01 -15.06 2.19
N MET A 116 7.71 -14.15 3.15
CA MET A 116 8.74 -13.48 3.96
C MET A 116 9.58 -14.48 4.75
N LEU A 117 8.94 -15.45 5.40
CA LEU A 117 9.62 -16.50 6.15
C LEU A 117 10.45 -17.42 5.25
N ALA A 118 9.97 -17.73 4.05
CA ALA A 118 10.71 -18.52 3.09
C ALA A 118 12.03 -17.84 2.66
N VAL A 119 12.02 -16.51 2.49
CA VAL A 119 13.24 -15.75 2.21
C VAL A 119 14.21 -15.79 3.40
N VAL A 120 13.71 -15.61 4.63
CA VAL A 120 14.54 -15.69 5.85
C VAL A 120 15.18 -17.08 5.97
N ASN A 121 14.41 -18.15 5.71
CA ASN A 121 14.92 -19.53 5.68
C ASN A 121 16.01 -19.71 4.62
N GLY A 122 15.81 -19.16 3.41
CA GLY A 122 16.79 -19.20 2.33
C GLY A 122 18.09 -18.48 2.68
N ILE A 123 18.01 -17.29 3.26
CA ILE A 123 19.19 -16.56 3.76
C ILE A 123 19.86 -17.34 4.90
N GLY A 124 19.08 -17.85 5.85
CA GLY A 124 19.60 -18.66 6.96
C GLY A 124 20.33 -19.91 6.50
N SER A 125 19.82 -20.59 5.46
CA SER A 125 20.51 -21.73 4.86
C SER A 125 21.82 -21.35 4.18
N SER A 126 21.85 -20.20 3.51
CA SER A 126 23.01 -19.73 2.74
C SER A 126 24.12 -19.16 3.61
N VAL A 127 23.76 -18.47 4.72
CA VAL A 127 24.72 -17.71 5.54
C VAL A 127 25.13 -18.48 6.79
N CYS A 128 24.20 -19.17 7.45
CA CYS A 128 24.43 -19.75 8.79
C CYS A 128 24.23 -21.28 8.83
N SER A 129 23.84 -21.93 7.73
CA SER A 129 23.45 -23.36 7.67
C SER A 129 22.32 -23.75 8.64
N LEU A 130 21.58 -22.77 9.16
CA LEU A 130 20.51 -22.96 10.16
C LEU A 130 19.12 -23.08 9.55
N GLY A 131 18.97 -22.77 8.23
CA GLY A 131 17.74 -22.97 7.46
C GLY A 131 16.48 -22.52 8.18
N ILE A 132 15.60 -23.48 8.42
CA ILE A 132 14.26 -23.29 8.98
C ILE A 132 14.25 -22.68 10.40
N PHE A 133 15.31 -22.87 11.19
CA PHE A 133 15.41 -22.28 12.54
C PHE A 133 15.48 -20.76 12.48
N CYS A 134 16.04 -20.17 11.43
CA CYS A 134 16.07 -18.74 11.23
C CYS A 134 14.67 -18.16 11.06
N GLY A 135 13.81 -18.81 10.27
CA GLY A 135 12.42 -18.40 10.09
C GLY A 135 11.60 -18.55 11.37
N ALA A 136 11.81 -19.63 12.13
CA ALA A 136 11.13 -19.82 13.41
C ALA A 136 11.53 -18.74 14.42
N ALA A 137 12.83 -18.45 14.58
CA ALA A 137 13.33 -17.38 15.44
C ALA A 137 12.79 -16.00 15.00
N PHE A 138 12.78 -15.76 13.69
CA PHE A 138 12.21 -14.54 13.11
C PHE A 138 10.71 -14.42 13.38
N SER A 139 9.93 -15.50 13.26
CA SER A 139 8.52 -15.53 13.62
C SER A 139 8.27 -15.08 15.06
N CYS A 140 9.03 -15.63 16.01
CA CYS A 140 8.96 -15.22 17.42
C CYS A 140 9.26 -13.72 17.60
N LEU A 141 10.29 -13.22 16.91
CA LEU A 141 10.66 -11.80 16.95
C LEU A 141 9.51 -10.91 16.45
N ILE A 142 8.90 -11.25 15.32
CA ILE A 142 7.78 -10.47 14.75
C ILE A 142 6.57 -10.47 15.69
N VAL A 143 6.20 -11.60 16.26
CA VAL A 143 5.11 -11.67 17.26
C VAL A 143 5.37 -10.72 18.42
N LEU A 144 6.59 -10.73 18.99
CA LEU A 144 6.97 -9.86 20.10
C LEU A 144 6.91 -8.37 19.73
N LEU A 145 7.33 -8.02 18.50
CA LEU A 145 7.33 -6.63 18.03
C LEU A 145 5.91 -6.15 17.66
N ALA A 146 5.10 -6.97 17.00
CA ALA A 146 3.74 -6.63 16.59
C ALA A 146 2.80 -6.39 17.79
N ARG A 147 3.05 -7.03 18.93
CA ARG A 147 2.30 -6.80 20.20
C ARG A 147 2.36 -5.35 20.68
N LYS A 148 3.38 -4.57 20.28
CA LYS A 148 3.57 -3.19 20.74
C LYS A 148 2.52 -2.18 20.23
N GLY A 149 1.62 -2.61 19.33
CA GLY A 149 0.50 -1.82 18.80
C GLY A 149 0.82 -1.00 17.55
N LYS A 150 -0.23 -0.68 16.77
CA LYS A 150 -0.17 -0.06 15.43
C LYS A 150 0.72 1.19 15.35
N SER A 151 0.63 2.11 16.31
CA SER A 151 1.43 3.36 16.27
C SER A 151 2.94 3.13 16.34
N ARG A 152 3.39 2.14 17.15
CA ARG A 152 4.81 1.79 17.24
C ARG A 152 5.29 1.01 16.04
N VAL A 153 4.45 0.09 15.53
CA VAL A 153 4.71 -0.65 14.29
C VAL A 153 4.87 0.33 13.12
N MET A 154 3.94 1.27 12.96
CA MET A 154 3.99 2.30 11.90
C MET A 154 5.26 3.17 11.99
N SER A 155 5.68 3.56 13.21
CA SER A 155 6.91 4.34 13.38
C SER A 155 8.16 3.52 13.08
N GLY A 156 8.17 2.24 13.46
CA GLY A 156 9.26 1.29 13.15
C GLY A 156 9.38 1.04 11.64
N SER A 157 8.25 0.77 10.98
CA SER A 157 8.20 0.57 9.52
C SER A 157 8.68 1.80 8.75
N PHE A 158 8.32 3.01 9.20
CA PHE A 158 8.81 4.26 8.59
C PHE A 158 10.33 4.34 8.62
N PHE A 159 10.94 4.05 9.76
CA PHE A 159 12.39 4.10 9.91
C PHE A 159 13.09 3.03 9.08
N LEU A 160 12.59 1.79 9.10
CA LEU A 160 13.12 0.70 8.30
C LEU A 160 13.04 1.00 6.80
N MET A 161 11.90 1.52 6.33
CA MET A 161 11.69 1.84 4.92
C MET A 161 12.63 2.90 4.38
N PHE A 162 13.04 3.87 5.19
CA PHE A 162 14.02 4.86 4.79
C PHE A 162 15.35 4.20 4.37
N PHE A 163 15.85 3.26 5.18
CA PHE A 163 17.08 2.52 4.86
C PHE A 163 16.89 1.59 3.65
N VAL A 164 15.74 0.91 3.57
CA VAL A 164 15.41 0.03 2.43
C VAL A 164 15.47 0.80 1.12
N VAL A 165 14.78 1.93 1.03
CA VAL A 165 14.76 2.78 -0.16
C VAL A 165 16.16 3.31 -0.50
N ALA A 166 16.91 3.78 0.50
CA ALA A 166 18.25 4.32 0.29
C ALA A 166 19.22 3.26 -0.28
N ILE A 167 19.20 2.04 0.25
CA ILE A 167 20.07 0.96 -0.23
C ILE A 167 19.66 0.49 -1.63
N ILE A 168 18.36 0.35 -1.93
CA ILE A 168 17.90 0.00 -3.28
C ILE A 168 18.39 1.04 -4.29
N ILE A 169 18.24 2.33 -4.00
CA ILE A 169 18.69 3.40 -4.87
C ILE A 169 20.21 3.32 -5.07
N ALA A 170 20.99 3.17 -4.01
CA ALA A 170 22.45 3.09 -4.09
C ALA A 170 22.91 1.92 -4.96
N VAL A 171 22.40 0.70 -4.71
CA VAL A 171 22.75 -0.49 -5.50
C VAL A 171 22.29 -0.35 -6.94
N SER A 172 21.13 0.24 -7.20
CA SER A 172 20.59 0.40 -8.56
C SER A 172 21.40 1.38 -9.37
N VAL A 173 21.72 2.56 -8.85
CA VAL A 173 22.45 3.62 -9.55
C VAL A 173 23.83 3.12 -9.99
N GLU A 174 24.54 2.41 -9.13
CA GLU A 174 25.86 1.84 -9.42
C GLU A 174 25.86 0.78 -10.52
N ASN A 175 24.70 0.15 -10.79
CA ASN A 175 24.55 -0.84 -11.84
C ASN A 175 23.96 -0.28 -13.15
N PHE A 176 23.68 1.04 -13.22
CA PHE A 176 23.21 1.63 -14.46
C PHE A 176 24.32 1.62 -15.53
N SER A 177 23.96 1.16 -16.71
CA SER A 177 24.85 1.17 -17.87
C SER A 177 24.37 2.21 -18.89
N SER A 178 25.27 3.04 -19.36
CA SER A 178 24.99 4.05 -20.39
C SER A 178 24.68 3.47 -21.77
N GLY A 179 24.87 2.16 -21.96
CA GLY A 179 24.65 1.49 -23.24
C GLY A 179 23.23 1.01 -23.51
N GLN A 180 22.35 1.00 -22.49
CA GLN A 180 20.97 0.55 -22.67
C GLN A 180 19.99 1.74 -22.65
N ASN A 181 19.07 1.76 -23.64
CA ASN A 181 18.04 2.79 -23.67
C ASN A 181 16.89 2.43 -22.70
N ILE A 182 16.55 3.34 -21.80
CA ILE A 182 15.49 3.19 -20.79
C ILE A 182 14.09 3.04 -21.41
N PHE A 183 13.90 3.47 -22.64
CA PHE A 183 12.63 3.40 -23.38
C PHE A 183 12.44 2.10 -24.14
N ASP A 184 13.52 1.33 -24.35
CA ASP A 184 13.47 0.06 -25.09
C ASP A 184 12.78 -1.03 -24.29
N GLY A 185 12.12 -1.93 -25.01
CA GLY A 185 11.43 -3.10 -24.47
C GLY A 185 9.93 -3.06 -24.72
N LYS A 186 9.24 -4.11 -24.27
CA LYS A 186 7.81 -4.28 -24.50
C LYS A 186 6.99 -3.59 -23.41
N VAL A 187 5.94 -2.88 -23.82
CA VAL A 187 4.93 -2.35 -22.89
C VAL A 187 3.95 -3.48 -22.55
N LYS A 188 3.97 -3.89 -21.27
CA LYS A 188 3.16 -5.02 -20.74
C LYS A 188 2.06 -4.49 -19.82
N VAL A 189 1.06 -3.82 -20.42
CA VAL A 189 -0.02 -3.16 -19.66
C VAL A 189 -0.72 -4.12 -18.70
N PHE A 190 -1.15 -5.29 -19.18
CA PHE A 190 -1.88 -6.26 -18.35
C PHE A 190 -1.03 -6.78 -17.18
N SER A 191 0.22 -7.12 -17.42
CA SER A 191 1.16 -7.59 -16.38
C SER A 191 1.43 -6.49 -15.36
N SER A 192 1.61 -5.23 -15.79
CA SER A 192 1.78 -4.08 -14.92
C SER A 192 0.56 -3.84 -14.05
N LEU A 193 -0.66 -3.92 -14.61
CA LEU A 193 -1.91 -3.80 -13.87
C LEU A 193 -2.10 -4.95 -12.88
N SER A 194 -1.78 -6.18 -13.27
CA SER A 194 -1.83 -7.36 -12.38
C SER A 194 -0.85 -7.20 -11.21
N TYR A 195 0.36 -6.70 -11.46
CA TYR A 195 1.35 -6.44 -10.43
C TYR A 195 0.86 -5.36 -9.45
N VAL A 196 0.26 -4.30 -9.97
CA VAL A 196 -0.34 -3.24 -9.14
C VAL A 196 -1.53 -3.78 -8.34
N ALA A 197 -2.41 -4.57 -8.95
CA ALA A 197 -3.57 -5.14 -8.26
C ALA A 197 -3.16 -6.03 -7.07
N MET A 198 -2.13 -6.87 -7.25
CA MET A 198 -1.54 -7.66 -6.17
C MET A 198 -1.04 -6.75 -5.04
N ASN A 199 -0.19 -5.79 -5.35
CA ASN A 199 0.40 -4.89 -4.35
C ASN A 199 -0.65 -3.99 -3.67
N THR A 200 -1.70 -3.63 -4.39
CA THR A 200 -2.82 -2.86 -3.83
C THR A 200 -3.54 -3.65 -2.74
N VAL A 201 -3.84 -4.93 -2.94
CA VAL A 201 -4.54 -5.71 -1.92
C VAL A 201 -3.64 -6.01 -0.70
N LEU A 202 -2.32 -6.11 -0.90
CA LEU A 202 -1.36 -6.21 0.21
C LEU A 202 -1.39 -4.98 1.12
N SER A 203 -1.60 -3.81 0.55
CA SER A 203 -1.65 -2.53 1.26
C SER A 203 -3.07 -2.05 1.57
N ALA A 204 -4.11 -2.73 1.06
CA ALA A 204 -5.50 -2.30 1.22
C ALA A 204 -5.91 -2.21 2.71
N GLY A 205 -5.53 -3.20 3.53
CA GLY A 205 -5.80 -3.19 4.97
C GLY A 205 -5.23 -1.95 5.66
N VAL A 206 -4.00 -1.56 5.30
CA VAL A 206 -3.35 -0.33 5.79
C VAL A 206 -4.13 0.90 5.35
N MET A 207 -4.45 1.00 4.05
CA MET A 207 -5.10 2.17 3.45
C MET A 207 -6.49 2.41 4.01
N VAL A 208 -7.34 1.37 4.07
CA VAL A 208 -8.73 1.51 4.52
C VAL A 208 -8.84 1.70 6.04
N SER A 209 -7.83 1.34 6.81
CA SER A 209 -7.82 1.58 8.25
C SER A 209 -7.40 2.99 8.66
N GLU A 210 -6.99 3.84 7.70
CA GLU A 210 -6.62 5.24 7.93
C GLU A 210 -7.86 6.15 7.87
N LYS A 211 -8.44 6.43 9.04
CA LYS A 211 -9.70 7.17 9.21
C LYS A 211 -9.57 8.67 9.44
N SER A 212 -8.37 9.19 9.58
CA SER A 212 -8.13 10.59 9.98
C SER A 212 -7.63 11.47 8.84
N LEU A 213 -7.79 11.02 7.58
CA LEU A 213 -7.31 11.73 6.40
C LEU A 213 -8.43 12.56 5.75
N ARG A 214 -8.11 13.78 5.37
CA ARG A 214 -8.94 14.58 4.46
C ARG A 214 -8.67 14.15 3.01
N ILE A 215 -9.59 14.44 2.09
CA ILE A 215 -9.46 14.07 0.64
C ILE A 215 -8.12 14.53 0.06
N LYS A 216 -7.69 15.75 0.39
CA LYS A 216 -6.39 16.30 -0.07
C LYS A 216 -5.19 15.54 0.50
N GLU A 217 -5.29 15.14 1.77
CA GLU A 217 -4.27 14.32 2.44
C GLU A 217 -4.21 12.90 1.80
N CYS A 218 -5.37 12.31 1.46
CA CYS A 218 -5.43 11.04 0.72
C CYS A 218 -4.69 11.14 -0.62
N ALA A 219 -4.89 12.23 -1.38
CA ALA A 219 -4.19 12.43 -2.65
C ALA A 219 -2.67 12.58 -2.47
N VAL A 220 -2.23 13.31 -1.43
CA VAL A 220 -0.80 13.48 -1.12
C VAL A 220 -0.18 12.15 -0.69
N VAL A 221 -0.82 11.40 0.18
CA VAL A 221 -0.34 10.08 0.62
C VAL A 221 -0.26 9.11 -0.57
N ALA A 222 -1.31 9.04 -1.40
CA ALA A 222 -1.32 8.22 -2.60
C ALA A 222 -0.20 8.60 -3.58
N LEU A 223 0.04 9.89 -3.78
CA LEU A 223 1.11 10.38 -4.66
C LEU A 223 2.50 9.98 -4.13
N ILE A 224 2.76 10.17 -2.83
CA ILE A 224 4.06 9.82 -2.24
C ILE A 224 4.29 8.31 -2.31
N SER A 225 3.30 7.50 -1.90
CA SER A 225 3.45 6.03 -1.91
C SER A 225 3.62 5.48 -3.33
N SER A 226 2.88 6.02 -4.31
CA SER A 226 3.01 5.59 -5.70
C SER A 226 4.32 6.04 -6.35
N LEU A 227 4.84 7.23 -5.98
CA LEU A 227 6.15 7.70 -6.44
C LEU A 227 7.28 6.80 -5.93
N VAL A 228 7.21 6.39 -4.66
CA VAL A 228 8.16 5.43 -4.09
C VAL A 228 8.05 4.09 -4.80
N PHE A 229 6.83 3.54 -4.95
CA PHE A 229 6.60 2.25 -5.60
C PHE A 229 7.05 2.23 -7.06
N GLY A 230 6.55 3.14 -7.90
CA GLY A 230 6.90 3.22 -9.32
C GLY A 230 8.35 3.61 -9.56
N GLY A 231 8.89 4.51 -8.75
CA GLY A 231 10.29 4.93 -8.80
C GLY A 231 11.25 3.76 -8.49
N LEU A 232 10.95 2.97 -7.46
CA LEU A 232 11.77 1.81 -7.13
C LEU A 232 11.63 0.66 -8.15
N ILE A 233 10.43 0.44 -8.74
CA ILE A 233 10.26 -0.49 -9.87
C ILE A 233 11.18 -0.08 -11.03
N PHE A 234 11.19 1.21 -11.39
CA PHE A 234 12.06 1.71 -12.42
C PHE A 234 13.53 1.51 -12.08
N MET A 235 13.97 1.99 -10.91
CA MET A 235 15.37 1.94 -10.48
C MET A 235 15.90 0.51 -10.45
N LEU A 236 15.22 -0.38 -9.71
CA LEU A 236 15.66 -1.75 -9.53
C LEU A 236 15.48 -2.57 -10.83
N GLY A 237 14.34 -2.42 -11.52
CA GLY A 237 14.08 -3.11 -12.77
C GLY A 237 15.09 -2.76 -13.85
N TYR A 238 15.38 -1.47 -14.04
CA TYR A 238 16.38 -1.03 -15.01
C TYR A 238 17.81 -1.51 -14.66
N ALA A 239 18.19 -1.48 -13.38
CA ALA A 239 19.47 -2.02 -12.93
C ALA A 239 19.59 -3.53 -13.19
N ILE A 240 18.53 -4.32 -12.93
CA ILE A 240 18.49 -5.77 -13.22
C ILE A 240 18.69 -6.01 -14.72
N ARG A 241 18.00 -5.24 -15.57
CA ARG A 241 18.13 -5.34 -17.03
C ARG A 241 19.53 -4.96 -17.51
N CYS A 242 20.10 -3.85 -17.06
CA CYS A 242 21.46 -3.42 -17.39
C CYS A 242 22.50 -4.48 -17.00
N ALA A 243 22.27 -5.15 -15.90
CA ALA A 243 23.16 -6.18 -15.41
C ALA A 243 22.91 -7.58 -16.04
N GLY A 244 21.79 -7.80 -16.76
CA GLY A 244 21.41 -9.12 -17.28
C GLY A 244 21.21 -10.16 -16.18
N CYS A 245 20.67 -9.74 -15.03
CA CYS A 245 20.49 -10.60 -13.85
C CYS A 245 19.06 -11.14 -13.71
N GLU A 246 18.24 -11.07 -14.75
CA GLU A 246 16.82 -11.44 -14.75
C GLU A 246 16.59 -12.91 -14.39
N ASN A 247 17.48 -13.80 -14.83
CA ASN A 247 17.38 -15.25 -14.62
C ASN A 247 17.99 -15.71 -13.28
N THR A 248 18.46 -14.77 -12.44
CA THR A 248 19.02 -15.16 -11.14
C THR A 248 17.92 -15.38 -10.10
N PRO A 249 18.07 -16.31 -9.14
CA PRO A 249 17.08 -16.53 -8.09
C PRO A 249 16.80 -15.28 -7.27
N ILE A 250 17.84 -14.48 -6.97
CA ILE A 250 17.76 -13.25 -6.19
C ILE A 250 18.56 -12.16 -6.91
N PRO A 251 17.93 -11.40 -7.84
CA PRO A 251 18.62 -10.41 -8.66
C PRO A 251 19.44 -9.38 -7.87
N ILE A 252 18.92 -8.88 -6.74
CA ILE A 252 19.62 -7.87 -5.93
C ILE A 252 20.98 -8.39 -5.39
N PHE A 253 21.10 -9.67 -5.09
CA PHE A 253 22.37 -10.24 -4.65
C PHE A 253 23.39 -10.32 -5.79
N ALA A 254 22.93 -10.61 -7.01
CA ALA A 254 23.78 -10.59 -8.19
C ALA A 254 24.25 -9.17 -8.54
N LEU A 255 23.36 -8.16 -8.42
CA LEU A 255 23.70 -6.75 -8.58
C LEU A 255 24.76 -6.30 -7.58
N SER A 256 24.54 -6.59 -6.31
CA SER A 256 25.42 -6.14 -5.23
C SER A 256 26.74 -6.88 -5.19
N ALA A 257 26.79 -8.17 -5.60
CA ALA A 257 28.04 -8.95 -5.69
C ALA A 257 29.05 -8.32 -6.67
N ARG A 258 28.57 -7.64 -7.73
CA ARG A 258 29.42 -6.90 -8.68
C ARG A 258 30.12 -5.71 -8.03
N LEU A 259 29.50 -5.11 -7.01
CA LEU A 259 30.03 -3.95 -6.28
C LEU A 259 30.96 -4.35 -5.12
N GLY A 260 31.08 -5.65 -4.86
CA GLY A 260 31.97 -6.22 -3.86
C GLY A 260 31.28 -6.75 -2.61
N LYS A 261 32.09 -7.34 -1.71
CA LYS A 261 31.57 -8.03 -0.50
C LYS A 261 30.74 -7.15 0.41
N PHE A 262 31.12 -5.88 0.59
CA PHE A 262 30.37 -4.94 1.43
C PHE A 262 28.95 -4.69 0.88
N ALA A 263 28.83 -4.44 -0.40
CA ALA A 263 27.53 -4.24 -1.05
C ALA A 263 26.65 -5.51 -0.98
N TYR A 264 27.27 -6.69 -1.13
CA TYR A 264 26.56 -7.97 -0.96
C TYR A 264 25.95 -8.10 0.45
N TYR A 265 26.73 -7.90 1.52
CA TYR A 265 26.19 -7.97 2.89
C TYR A 265 25.17 -6.85 3.18
N ALA A 266 25.37 -5.66 2.60
CA ALA A 266 24.39 -4.58 2.68
C ALA A 266 23.06 -4.98 2.02
N SER A 267 23.08 -5.72 0.91
CA SER A 267 21.87 -6.23 0.28
C SER A 267 21.18 -7.34 1.07
N VAL A 268 21.94 -8.20 1.75
CA VAL A 268 21.37 -9.17 2.70
C VAL A 268 20.65 -8.45 3.84
N LEU A 269 21.29 -7.43 4.42
CA LEU A 269 20.66 -6.60 5.45
C LEU A 269 19.42 -5.89 4.91
N LEU A 270 19.47 -5.33 3.69
CA LEU A 270 18.35 -4.72 3.02
C LEU A 270 17.13 -5.65 2.98
N VAL A 271 17.32 -6.88 2.49
CA VAL A 271 16.24 -7.87 2.38
C VAL A 271 15.67 -8.20 3.77
N LEU A 272 16.51 -8.39 4.78
CA LEU A 272 16.05 -8.65 6.15
C LEU A 272 15.28 -7.47 6.75
N LEU A 273 15.70 -6.23 6.51
CA LEU A 273 14.97 -5.03 6.94
C LEU A 273 13.61 -4.92 6.26
N SER A 274 13.55 -5.18 4.95
CA SER A 274 12.32 -5.18 4.16
C SER A 274 11.35 -6.26 4.65
N VAL A 275 11.81 -7.50 4.81
CA VAL A 275 11.04 -8.61 5.38
C VAL A 275 10.46 -8.22 6.73
N THR A 276 11.27 -7.60 7.59
CA THR A 276 10.85 -7.18 8.93
C THR A 276 9.75 -6.12 8.85
N ALA A 277 9.93 -5.09 8.01
CA ALA A 277 8.97 -4.01 7.85
C ALA A 277 7.62 -4.53 7.33
N THR A 278 7.62 -5.35 6.29
CA THR A 278 6.41 -5.93 5.71
C THR A 278 5.71 -6.89 6.68
N SER A 279 6.46 -7.79 7.32
CA SER A 279 5.90 -8.73 8.29
C SER A 279 5.26 -8.02 9.48
N LEU A 280 5.87 -6.94 9.99
CA LEU A 280 5.29 -6.13 11.06
C LEU A 280 4.01 -5.41 10.62
N THR A 281 4.00 -4.85 9.41
CA THR A 281 2.84 -4.12 8.89
C THR A 281 1.65 -5.06 8.71
N ILE A 282 1.82 -6.18 8.01
CA ILE A 282 0.75 -7.17 7.76
C ILE A 282 0.28 -7.81 9.06
N SER A 283 1.20 -8.20 9.93
CA SER A 283 0.84 -8.77 11.24
C SER A 283 0.06 -7.79 12.09
N GLY A 284 0.42 -6.50 12.03
CA GLY A 284 -0.29 -5.43 12.73
C GLY A 284 -1.74 -5.27 12.27
N GLU A 285 -1.98 -5.30 10.95
CA GLU A 285 -3.32 -5.19 10.37
C GLU A 285 -4.20 -6.41 10.70
N ILE A 286 -3.64 -7.62 10.60
CA ILE A 286 -4.38 -8.85 10.92
C ILE A 286 -4.68 -8.92 12.43
N ALA A 287 -3.73 -8.53 13.29
CA ALA A 287 -3.94 -8.48 14.73
C ALA A 287 -5.01 -7.44 15.12
N GLU A 288 -5.09 -6.32 14.41
CA GLU A 288 -6.15 -5.33 14.61
C GLU A 288 -7.53 -5.87 14.21
N PHE A 289 -7.61 -6.59 13.08
CA PHE A 289 -8.84 -7.26 12.66
C PHE A 289 -9.34 -8.25 13.71
N PHE A 290 -8.47 -9.14 14.19
CA PHE A 290 -8.85 -10.16 15.17
C PHE A 290 -9.05 -9.61 16.59
N SER A 291 -8.64 -8.37 16.88
CA SER A 291 -8.75 -7.79 18.22
C SER A 291 -10.18 -7.69 18.76
N GLU A 292 -11.19 -7.80 17.89
CA GLU A 292 -12.60 -7.82 18.25
C GLU A 292 -13.09 -9.24 18.62
N TYR A 293 -12.36 -10.28 18.23
CA TYR A 293 -12.76 -11.69 18.42
C TYR A 293 -11.85 -12.45 19.40
N ALA A 294 -10.58 -12.08 19.48
CA ALA A 294 -9.57 -12.78 20.29
C ALA A 294 -8.46 -11.84 20.76
N GLU A 295 -7.70 -12.27 21.75
CA GLU A 295 -6.52 -11.55 22.20
C GLU A 295 -5.50 -11.46 21.06
N LYS A 296 -4.93 -10.26 20.84
CA LYS A 296 -3.94 -9.98 19.77
C LYS A 296 -2.77 -10.96 19.75
N THR A 297 -2.30 -11.35 20.92
CA THR A 297 -1.21 -12.33 21.05
C THR A 297 -1.59 -13.69 20.54
N PHE A 298 -2.79 -14.16 20.88
CA PHE A 298 -3.30 -15.47 20.43
C PHE A 298 -3.44 -15.50 18.91
N SER A 299 -4.06 -14.48 18.33
CA SER A 299 -4.24 -14.35 16.88
C SER A 299 -2.90 -14.36 16.13
N LEU A 300 -1.91 -13.60 16.61
CA LEU A 300 -0.56 -13.58 16.03
C LEU A 300 0.12 -14.94 16.14
N THR A 301 -0.02 -15.62 17.27
CA THR A 301 0.59 -16.94 17.47
C THR A 301 0.02 -17.95 16.48
N VAL A 302 -1.30 -17.96 16.26
CA VAL A 302 -1.93 -18.87 15.29
C VAL A 302 -1.42 -18.60 13.87
N ILE A 303 -1.34 -17.34 13.46
CA ILE A 303 -0.83 -16.95 12.14
C ILE A 303 0.60 -17.42 11.95
N PHE A 304 1.46 -17.20 12.95
CA PHE A 304 2.85 -17.59 12.91
C PHE A 304 3.11 -19.09 13.23
N LEU A 305 2.08 -19.88 13.44
CA LEU A 305 2.13 -21.35 13.35
C LEU A 305 1.83 -21.81 11.92
N VAL A 306 0.90 -21.16 11.22
CA VAL A 306 0.48 -21.56 9.86
C VAL A 306 1.48 -21.06 8.80
N ALA A 307 1.92 -19.81 8.88
CA ALA A 307 2.80 -19.21 7.89
C ALA A 307 4.14 -19.96 7.68
N PRO A 308 4.84 -20.45 8.72
CA PRO A 308 6.03 -21.28 8.53
C PRO A 308 5.78 -22.57 7.78
N MET A 309 4.63 -23.21 7.94
CA MET A 309 4.28 -24.45 7.22
C MET A 309 4.20 -24.20 5.70
N ILE A 310 3.57 -23.10 5.29
CA ILE A 310 3.50 -22.71 3.88
C ILE A 310 4.87 -22.27 3.39
N SER A 311 5.71 -21.66 4.23
CA SER A 311 7.07 -21.23 3.84
C SER A 311 7.99 -22.38 3.41
N LEU A 312 7.67 -23.62 3.80
CA LEU A 312 8.41 -24.82 3.39
C LEU A 312 8.33 -25.12 1.89
N PHE A 313 7.30 -24.61 1.20
CA PHE A 313 7.22 -24.72 -0.26
C PHE A 313 8.32 -23.92 -0.98
N GLY A 314 8.98 -23.01 -0.27
CA GLY A 314 9.99 -22.12 -0.82
C GLY A 314 9.42 -20.87 -1.46
N PHE A 315 10.25 -19.82 -1.50
CA PHE A 315 9.82 -18.47 -1.93
C PHE A 315 9.32 -18.45 -3.40
N GLU A 316 10.05 -19.09 -4.32
CA GLU A 316 9.68 -19.10 -5.75
C GLU A 316 8.30 -19.68 -5.99
N ARG A 317 8.01 -20.86 -5.42
CA ARG A 317 6.70 -21.51 -5.58
C ARG A 317 5.57 -20.72 -4.98
N VAL A 318 5.80 -20.08 -3.81
CA VAL A 318 4.79 -19.21 -3.20
C VAL A 318 4.46 -18.03 -4.13
N VAL A 319 5.47 -17.39 -4.72
CA VAL A 319 5.27 -16.28 -5.66
C VAL A 319 4.59 -16.75 -6.94
N GLU A 320 5.03 -17.84 -7.55
CA GLU A 320 4.50 -18.31 -8.83
C GLU A 320 3.03 -18.78 -8.75
N ILE A 321 2.64 -19.42 -7.66
CA ILE A 321 1.29 -19.98 -7.52
C ILE A 321 0.31 -18.95 -6.95
N PHE A 322 0.66 -18.30 -5.84
CA PHE A 322 -0.31 -17.50 -5.08
C PHE A 322 -0.40 -16.05 -5.56
N TYR A 323 0.67 -15.45 -6.05
CA TYR A 323 0.63 -14.04 -6.42
C TYR A 323 -0.30 -13.71 -7.60
N PRO A 324 -0.40 -14.56 -8.66
CA PRO A 324 -1.44 -14.36 -9.67
C PRO A 324 -2.87 -14.43 -9.11
N MET A 325 -3.13 -15.34 -8.15
CA MET A 325 -4.44 -15.43 -7.50
C MET A 325 -4.75 -14.17 -6.67
N ILE A 326 -3.75 -13.66 -5.95
CA ILE A 326 -3.85 -12.41 -5.20
C ILE A 326 -4.12 -11.22 -6.13
N SER A 327 -3.52 -11.19 -7.33
CA SER A 327 -3.77 -10.14 -8.33
C SER A 327 -5.24 -10.10 -8.76
N VAL A 328 -5.86 -11.25 -9.01
CA VAL A 328 -7.29 -11.34 -9.36
C VAL A 328 -8.15 -10.83 -8.20
N PHE A 329 -7.86 -11.26 -6.97
CA PHE A 329 -8.57 -10.76 -5.81
C PHE A 329 -8.41 -9.23 -5.65
N GLY A 330 -7.18 -8.71 -5.83
CA GLY A 330 -6.91 -7.29 -5.79
C GLY A 330 -7.72 -6.48 -6.80
N ALA A 331 -7.84 -6.97 -8.04
CA ALA A 331 -8.67 -6.35 -9.05
C ALA A 331 -10.17 -6.34 -8.67
N ILE A 332 -10.69 -7.47 -8.19
CA ILE A 332 -12.09 -7.56 -7.71
C ILE A 332 -12.33 -6.58 -6.56
N TYR A 333 -11.43 -6.56 -5.58
CA TYR A 333 -11.54 -5.69 -4.41
C TYR A 333 -11.52 -4.21 -4.81
N PHE A 334 -10.66 -3.83 -5.76
CA PHE A 334 -10.63 -2.48 -6.32
C PHE A 334 -11.96 -2.09 -6.98
N PHE A 335 -12.53 -2.95 -7.83
CA PHE A 335 -13.83 -2.65 -8.46
C PHE A 335 -14.97 -2.52 -7.45
N VAL A 336 -14.99 -3.30 -6.39
CA VAL A 336 -15.97 -3.17 -5.29
C VAL A 336 -15.80 -1.82 -4.57
N ALA A 337 -14.57 -1.41 -4.29
CA ALA A 337 -14.27 -0.11 -3.69
C ALA A 337 -14.72 1.07 -4.59
N VAL A 338 -14.43 0.99 -5.90
CA VAL A 338 -14.88 2.00 -6.88
C VAL A 338 -16.41 2.05 -6.95
N LYS A 339 -17.09 0.90 -7.01
CA LYS A 339 -18.56 0.84 -7.00
C LYS A 339 -19.15 1.50 -5.75
N PHE A 340 -18.57 1.25 -4.60
CA PHE A 340 -18.98 1.89 -3.34
C PHE A 340 -18.85 3.42 -3.42
N LEU A 341 -17.69 3.93 -3.84
CA LEU A 341 -17.45 5.37 -3.98
C LEU A 341 -18.40 6.01 -4.99
N ALA A 342 -18.64 5.36 -6.12
CA ALA A 342 -19.59 5.84 -7.15
C ALA A 342 -21.01 5.94 -6.58
N ALA A 343 -21.47 4.90 -5.86
CA ALA A 343 -22.77 4.91 -5.21
C ALA A 343 -22.87 6.00 -4.13
N PHE A 344 -21.82 6.19 -3.32
CA PHE A 344 -21.76 7.24 -2.32
C PHE A 344 -21.84 8.63 -2.96
N ALA A 345 -21.04 8.89 -4.00
CA ALA A 345 -21.06 10.17 -4.73
C ALA A 345 -22.42 10.44 -5.39
N PHE A 346 -23.02 9.41 -5.99
CA PHE A 346 -24.35 9.52 -6.60
C PHE A 346 -25.41 9.89 -5.57
N ASN A 347 -25.43 9.20 -4.42
CA ASN A 347 -26.39 9.50 -3.35
C ASN A 347 -26.21 10.91 -2.78
N ALA A 348 -24.97 11.36 -2.60
CA ALA A 348 -24.67 12.72 -2.14
C ALA A 348 -25.18 13.79 -3.13
N LEU A 349 -24.95 13.56 -4.44
CA LEU A 349 -25.47 14.46 -5.49
C LEU A 349 -27.00 14.47 -5.57
N PHE A 350 -27.63 13.31 -5.40
CA PHE A 350 -29.09 13.18 -5.45
C PHE A 350 -29.75 13.87 -4.26
N TYR A 351 -29.20 13.74 -3.06
CA TYR A 351 -29.66 14.44 -1.87
C TYR A 351 -29.56 15.97 -2.06
N LYS A 352 -28.41 16.47 -2.47
CA LYS A 352 -28.20 17.90 -2.76
C LYS A 352 -29.16 18.46 -3.83
N ARG A 353 -29.53 17.62 -4.82
CA ARG A 353 -30.51 17.98 -5.86
C ARG A 353 -31.94 18.07 -5.30
N ASN A 354 -32.33 17.13 -4.46
CA ASN A 354 -33.67 17.13 -3.85
C ASN A 354 -33.83 18.31 -2.88
N ASP A 355 -32.82 18.64 -2.10
CA ASP A 355 -32.86 19.82 -1.21
C ASP A 355 -33.00 21.12 -2.01
N LYS A 356 -32.29 21.27 -3.13
CA LYS A 356 -32.46 22.42 -4.03
C LYS A 356 -33.87 22.50 -4.63
N ILE A 357 -34.49 21.36 -4.95
CA ILE A 357 -35.87 21.29 -5.49
C ILE A 357 -36.87 21.65 -4.40
N HIS A 358 -36.70 21.12 -3.17
CA HIS A 358 -37.56 21.48 -2.02
C HIS A 358 -37.44 22.96 -1.66
N TYR A 359 -36.23 23.51 -1.70
CA TYR A 359 -35.99 24.94 -1.47
C TYR A 359 -36.65 25.80 -2.54
N ARG A 360 -36.52 25.48 -3.83
CA ARG A 360 -37.21 26.19 -4.91
C ARG A 360 -38.72 26.12 -4.79
N ARG A 361 -39.31 24.97 -4.39
CA ARG A 361 -40.75 24.82 -4.17
C ARG A 361 -41.26 25.63 -2.96
N LYS A 362 -40.44 25.76 -1.90
CA LYS A 362 -40.77 26.59 -0.75
C LYS A 362 -40.74 28.09 -1.10
N LYS A 363 -39.75 28.51 -1.90
CA LYS A 363 -39.59 29.88 -2.38
C LYS A 363 -40.76 30.30 -3.28
N THR A 364 -41.21 29.48 -4.22
CA THR A 364 -42.38 29.76 -5.08
C THR A 364 -43.69 29.77 -4.30
N LYS A 365 -43.78 29.17 -3.11
CA LYS A 365 -44.96 29.19 -2.26
C LYS A 365 -45.00 30.43 -1.33
N ASN A 366 -43.84 31.06 -1.07
CA ASN A 366 -43.69 32.19 -0.14
C ASN A 366 -43.47 33.55 -0.82
N ASP A 367 -43.54 33.63 -2.17
CA ASP A 367 -43.39 34.89 -2.93
C ASP A 367 -44.52 35.92 -2.67
N GLY A 368 -45.19 35.80 -1.51
CA GLY A 368 -46.16 36.76 -0.96
C GLY A 368 -45.74 37.44 0.35
N GLY A 369 -44.53 37.27 0.89
CA GLY A 369 -44.15 37.82 2.19
C GLY A 369 -42.67 37.98 2.48
N HIS A 370 -42.33 39.13 3.00
CA HIS A 370 -41.06 39.78 3.29
C HIS A 370 -40.13 39.11 4.34
N HIS A 371 -39.90 37.80 4.33
CA HIS A 371 -39.08 37.13 5.38
C HIS A 371 -37.84 36.36 4.86
N ASP A 372 -37.36 36.62 3.62
CA ASP A 372 -36.45 35.73 2.89
C ASP A 372 -34.92 35.90 3.19
N GLU A 373 -34.47 36.98 3.84
CA GLU A 373 -33.02 37.23 3.99
C GLU A 373 -32.35 36.50 5.16
N ILE A 374 -33.09 36.15 6.22
CA ILE A 374 -32.52 35.55 7.43
C ILE A 374 -32.35 34.01 7.27
N GLU A 375 -33.27 33.35 6.55
CA GLU A 375 -33.23 31.91 6.31
C GLU A 375 -32.15 31.55 5.28
N LEU A 376 -31.84 32.41 4.33
CA LEU A 376 -30.75 32.26 3.35
C LEU A 376 -29.35 32.29 3.98
N LYS A 377 -29.14 33.09 5.01
CA LYS A 377 -27.86 33.15 5.73
C LYS A 377 -27.59 31.92 6.57
N ASN A 378 -28.61 31.32 7.16
CA ASN A 378 -28.47 30.12 7.98
C ASN A 378 -28.20 28.86 7.15
N LEU A 379 -28.82 28.74 5.95
CA LEU A 379 -28.59 27.62 5.02
C LEU A 379 -27.22 27.70 4.32
N SER A 380 -26.72 28.88 3.99
CA SER A 380 -25.37 29.05 3.46
C SER A 380 -24.28 28.70 4.49
N ALA A 381 -24.52 28.98 5.77
CA ALA A 381 -23.60 28.64 6.86
C ALA A 381 -23.58 27.13 7.20
N GLU A 382 -24.69 26.41 6.96
CA GLU A 382 -24.77 24.96 7.09
C GLU A 382 -24.16 24.25 5.86
N ASP A 383 -24.35 24.77 4.64
CA ASP A 383 -23.72 24.26 3.41
C ASP A 383 -22.18 24.42 3.46
N ASP A 384 -21.66 25.51 4.02
CA ASP A 384 -20.22 25.69 4.24
C ASP A 384 -19.68 24.71 5.28
N LYS A 385 -20.41 24.41 6.35
CA LYS A 385 -20.01 23.39 7.35
C LYS A 385 -20.05 21.97 6.80
N ILE A 386 -21.02 21.61 5.95
CA ILE A 386 -21.11 20.30 5.31
C ILE A 386 -20.04 20.17 4.23
N THR A 387 -19.75 21.24 3.48
CA THR A 387 -18.67 21.27 2.49
C THR A 387 -17.28 21.21 3.16
N GLU A 388 -17.11 21.85 4.32
CA GLU A 388 -15.86 21.74 5.10
C GLU A 388 -15.68 20.36 5.75
N SER A 389 -16.74 19.65 6.09
CA SER A 389 -16.64 18.29 6.64
C SER A 389 -16.42 17.21 5.58
N CYS A 390 -16.76 17.51 4.33
CA CYS A 390 -16.58 16.60 3.18
C CYS A 390 -15.38 16.95 2.29
N VAL A 391 -14.66 18.04 2.56
CA VAL A 391 -13.44 18.48 1.90
C VAL A 391 -12.26 18.43 2.85
#